data_22c26e3d52813cda2d9007b1eba5b786
#
_entry.id   22c26e3d52813cda2d9007b1eba5b786
#
_cell.length_a   1.000
_cell.length_b   1.000
_cell.length_c   1.000
_cell.angle_alpha   90.00
_cell.angle_beta   90.00
_cell.angle_gamma   90.00
#
_symmetry.space_group_name_H-M   'P 1'
#
loop_
_entity.id
_entity.type
_entity.pdbx_description
1 polymer ?
#
loop_
_entity_poly.entity_id
_entity_poly.type
_entity_poly.pdbx_seq_one_letter_code
_entity_poly.pdbx_strand_id
1 'polypeptide(L)'
;MAKSSDSLNKKLLAAAVGATKAKDIKELIEKGADINTHNEWGLTPIMLAAQYNRSVVVAKALIEAGADIHEAEPKYRSNALHLAADNTTNPKVIEVLLDAGANLDARNYLGETALIMAVNSNTETKIATTLIKLGADINARDYQGHSVLDYAKLAKRTYLVNLLKEKGAV
;
A
#
# COMPACT_ATOMS: atom_id res chain seq x y z
N MET A 1 33.11 4.43 5.11
CA MET A 1 32.04 3.46 4.79
C MET A 1 30.62 4.03 4.92
N ALA A 2 30.27 4.81 5.94
CA ALA A 2 28.90 5.36 6.12
C ALA A 2 28.38 6.25 4.96
N LYS A 3 29.21 7.11 4.35
CA LYS A 3 28.78 7.97 3.22
C LYS A 3 28.41 7.19 1.95
N SER A 4 28.96 5.98 1.74
CA SER A 4 28.64 5.15 0.58
C SER A 4 27.27 4.48 0.72
N SER A 5 26.93 3.98 1.92
CA SER A 5 25.64 3.36 2.22
C SER A 5 24.49 4.37 2.11
N ASP A 6 24.64 5.58 2.68
CA ASP A 6 23.61 6.62 2.59
C ASP A 6 23.30 7.02 1.15
N SER A 7 24.33 7.09 0.28
CA SER A 7 24.12 7.34 -1.15
C SER A 7 23.37 6.21 -1.85
N LEU A 8 23.62 4.94 -1.49
CA LEU A 8 22.91 3.79 -2.05
C LEU A 8 21.46 3.74 -1.57
N ASN A 9 21.22 4.03 -0.30
CA ASN A 9 19.88 4.10 0.28
C ASN A 9 19.01 5.15 -0.42
N LYS A 10 19.54 6.35 -0.65
CA LYS A 10 18.84 7.40 -1.43
C LYS A 10 18.52 6.96 -2.85
N LYS A 11 19.45 6.24 -3.50
CA LYS A 11 19.21 5.69 -4.85
C LYS A 11 18.14 4.60 -4.82
N LEU A 12 18.09 3.75 -3.78
CA LEU A 12 17.07 2.71 -3.64
C LEU A 12 15.68 3.33 -3.43
N LEU A 13 15.55 4.36 -2.58
CA LEU A 13 14.31 5.09 -2.39
C LEU A 13 13.82 5.73 -3.69
N ALA A 14 14.71 6.37 -4.46
CA ALA A 14 14.38 6.93 -5.76
C ALA A 14 13.99 5.85 -6.79
N ALA A 15 14.70 4.72 -6.82
CA ALA A 15 14.40 3.59 -7.70
C ALA A 15 13.05 2.94 -7.35
N ALA A 16 12.68 2.87 -6.07
CA ALA A 16 11.37 2.37 -5.64
C ALA A 16 10.21 3.15 -6.28
N VAL A 17 10.38 4.46 -6.49
CA VAL A 17 9.37 5.31 -7.14
C VAL A 17 9.41 5.20 -8.66
N GLY A 18 10.60 5.21 -9.28
CA GLY A 18 10.77 5.42 -10.72
C GLY A 18 11.27 4.25 -11.53
N ALA A 19 11.79 3.18 -10.92
CA ALA A 19 12.29 2.03 -11.67
C ALA A 19 11.14 1.25 -12.35
N THR A 20 11.47 0.63 -13.47
CA THR A 20 10.54 -0.24 -14.21
C THR A 20 11.05 -1.69 -14.30
N LYS A 21 12.29 -1.93 -13.86
CA LYS A 21 12.97 -3.23 -13.94
C LYS A 21 13.40 -3.71 -12.56
N ALA A 22 13.20 -5.00 -12.28
CA ALA A 22 13.69 -5.64 -11.06
C ALA A 22 15.22 -5.52 -10.89
N LYS A 23 15.95 -5.52 -12.01
CA LYS A 23 17.42 -5.42 -12.02
C LYS A 23 17.91 -4.17 -11.30
N ASP A 24 17.25 -3.03 -11.49
CA ASP A 24 17.65 -1.75 -10.90
C ASP A 24 17.60 -1.80 -9.37
N ILE A 25 16.63 -2.52 -8.81
CA ILE A 25 16.49 -2.76 -7.36
C ILE A 25 17.56 -3.74 -6.88
N LYS A 26 17.69 -4.90 -7.56
CA LYS A 26 18.63 -5.96 -7.18
C LYS A 26 20.07 -5.48 -7.14
N GLU A 27 20.51 -4.73 -8.14
CA GLU A 27 21.86 -4.18 -8.17
C GLU A 27 22.16 -3.21 -7.00
N LEU A 28 21.18 -2.42 -6.56
CA LEU A 28 21.37 -1.52 -5.43
C LEU A 28 21.49 -2.30 -4.11
N ILE A 29 20.71 -3.34 -3.92
CA ILE A 29 20.77 -4.24 -2.76
C ILE A 29 22.11 -4.98 -2.74
N GLU A 30 22.54 -5.56 -3.88
CA GLU A 30 23.84 -6.25 -4.01
C GLU A 30 25.03 -5.33 -3.70
N LYS A 31 24.90 -4.03 -3.97
CA LYS A 31 25.91 -3.00 -3.63
C LYS A 31 25.86 -2.58 -2.17
N GLY A 32 24.91 -3.09 -1.37
CA GLY A 32 24.79 -2.84 0.06
C GLY A 32 23.82 -1.72 0.44
N ALA A 33 22.83 -1.41 -0.41
CA ALA A 33 21.71 -0.60 0.02
C ALA A 33 20.85 -1.35 1.04
N ASP A 34 20.43 -0.66 2.10
CA ASP A 34 19.51 -1.21 3.10
C ASP A 34 18.08 -1.24 2.54
N ILE A 35 17.51 -2.45 2.44
CA ILE A 35 16.19 -2.70 1.89
C ILE A 35 15.08 -2.02 2.69
N ASN A 36 15.27 -1.82 3.99
CA ASN A 36 14.32 -1.21 4.92
C ASN A 36 14.75 0.23 5.32
N THR A 37 15.59 0.85 4.52
CA THR A 37 15.94 2.26 4.72
C THR A 37 14.72 3.17 4.64
N HIS A 38 14.80 4.36 5.26
CA HIS A 38 13.69 5.30 5.32
C HIS A 38 14.03 6.62 4.63
N ASN A 39 13.01 7.26 4.06
CA ASN A 39 13.10 8.66 3.67
C ASN A 39 12.80 9.58 4.87
N GLU A 40 12.78 10.89 4.65
CA GLU A 40 12.49 11.91 5.68
C GLU A 40 11.08 11.82 6.29
N TRP A 41 10.14 11.14 5.63
CA TRP A 41 8.78 10.89 6.13
C TRP A 41 8.63 9.50 6.79
N GLY A 42 9.71 8.75 6.92
CA GLY A 42 9.68 7.39 7.47
C GLY A 42 9.13 6.34 6.51
N LEU A 43 9.09 6.62 5.21
CA LEU A 43 8.63 5.66 4.20
C LEU A 43 9.77 4.77 3.74
N THR A 44 9.54 3.46 3.73
CA THR A 44 10.47 2.46 3.20
C THR A 44 10.37 2.35 1.67
N PRO A 45 11.35 1.71 0.98
CA PRO A 45 11.26 1.45 -0.46
C PRO A 45 9.98 0.74 -0.89
N ILE A 46 9.51 -0.25 -0.12
CA ILE A 46 8.26 -0.96 -0.47
C ILE A 46 7.03 -0.06 -0.31
N MET A 47 6.99 0.81 0.69
CA MET A 47 5.92 1.80 0.86
C MET A 47 5.89 2.78 -0.32
N LEU A 48 7.06 3.30 -0.73
CA LEU A 48 7.18 4.20 -1.88
C LEU A 48 6.77 3.51 -3.19
N ALA A 49 7.19 2.26 -3.39
CA ALA A 49 6.77 1.48 -4.55
C ALA A 49 5.26 1.25 -4.56
N ALA A 50 4.66 0.94 -3.42
CA ALA A 50 3.22 0.73 -3.28
C ALA A 50 2.42 2.01 -3.56
N GLN A 51 2.92 3.17 -3.13
CA GLN A 51 2.26 4.44 -3.27
C GLN A 51 2.40 5.05 -4.68
N TYR A 52 3.59 5.04 -5.25
CA TYR A 52 3.91 5.82 -6.45
C TYR A 52 4.22 4.98 -7.68
N ASN A 53 4.71 3.74 -7.49
CA ASN A 53 5.15 2.92 -8.61
C ASN A 53 4.05 1.94 -9.04
N ARG A 54 3.60 2.08 -10.28
CA ARG A 54 2.60 1.18 -10.86
C ARG A 54 3.18 -0.16 -11.32
N SER A 55 4.49 -0.32 -11.22
CA SER A 55 5.19 -1.52 -11.66
C SER A 55 5.18 -2.61 -10.58
N VAL A 56 4.39 -3.64 -10.80
CA VAL A 56 4.37 -4.86 -9.96
C VAL A 56 5.76 -5.50 -9.86
N VAL A 57 6.59 -5.35 -10.89
CA VAL A 57 7.94 -5.91 -10.96
C VAL A 57 8.85 -5.32 -9.86
N VAL A 58 8.71 -4.03 -9.58
CA VAL A 58 9.49 -3.34 -8.54
C VAL A 58 9.04 -3.79 -7.14
N ALA A 59 7.71 -3.84 -6.89
CA ALA A 59 7.18 -4.34 -5.62
C ALA A 59 7.64 -5.78 -5.34
N LYS A 60 7.54 -6.68 -6.35
CA LYS A 60 8.05 -8.06 -6.24
C LYS A 60 9.54 -8.12 -5.94
N ALA A 61 10.36 -7.32 -6.64
CA ALA A 61 11.80 -7.32 -6.40
C ALA A 61 12.19 -6.87 -4.98
N LEU A 62 11.47 -5.89 -4.43
CA LEU A 62 11.65 -5.45 -3.04
C LEU A 62 11.24 -6.54 -2.04
N ILE A 63 10.09 -7.18 -2.26
CA ILE A 63 9.59 -8.28 -1.41
C ILE A 63 10.56 -9.48 -1.47
N GLU A 64 11.00 -9.90 -2.66
CA GLU A 64 11.99 -10.97 -2.85
C GLU A 64 13.33 -10.66 -2.16
N ALA A 65 13.69 -9.39 -2.05
CA ALA A 65 14.89 -8.93 -1.37
C ALA A 65 14.73 -8.81 0.17
N GLY A 66 13.55 -9.13 0.72
CA GLY A 66 13.28 -9.13 2.15
C GLY A 66 12.77 -7.81 2.72
N ALA A 67 12.08 -6.99 1.92
CA ALA A 67 11.43 -5.80 2.44
C ALA A 67 10.38 -6.15 3.51
N ASP A 68 10.40 -5.42 4.63
CA ASP A 68 9.39 -5.57 5.67
C ASP A 68 8.06 -4.94 5.23
N ILE A 69 7.09 -5.80 4.89
CA ILE A 69 5.74 -5.37 4.46
C ILE A 69 4.83 -4.97 5.61
N HIS A 70 5.20 -5.29 6.85
CA HIS A 70 4.40 -4.99 8.05
C HIS A 70 4.76 -3.66 8.67
N GLU A 71 5.91 -3.12 8.33
CA GLU A 71 6.34 -1.82 8.81
C GLU A 71 5.33 -0.74 8.45
N ALA A 72 5.15 0.23 9.36
CA ALA A 72 4.21 1.33 9.21
C ALA A 72 4.91 2.67 9.42
N GLU A 73 4.60 3.66 8.58
CA GLU A 73 5.18 5.00 8.69
C GLU A 73 4.75 5.68 10.02
N PRO A 74 5.58 6.57 10.58
CA PRO A 74 5.40 7.06 11.94
C PRO A 74 4.15 7.91 12.17
N LYS A 75 3.70 8.67 11.17
CA LYS A 75 2.66 9.70 11.34
C LYS A 75 1.25 9.11 11.44
N TYR A 76 0.87 8.30 10.45
CA TYR A 76 -0.47 7.71 10.39
C TYR A 76 -0.46 6.21 10.65
N ARG A 77 0.71 5.61 10.85
CA ARG A 77 0.89 4.17 10.98
C ARG A 77 0.31 3.39 9.80
N SER A 78 0.41 3.98 8.63
CA SER A 78 0.02 3.34 7.37
C SER A 78 1.16 2.47 6.85
N ASN A 79 0.87 1.22 6.52
CA ASN A 79 1.82 0.30 5.89
C ASN A 79 1.70 0.34 4.35
N ALA A 80 2.50 -0.46 3.66
CA ALA A 80 2.52 -0.51 2.21
C ALA A 80 1.13 -0.82 1.59
N LEU A 81 0.29 -1.66 2.24
CA LEU A 81 -1.05 -1.97 1.74
C LEU A 81 -2.01 -0.76 1.84
N HIS A 82 -1.95 0.01 2.93
CA HIS A 82 -2.71 1.24 3.09
C HIS A 82 -2.35 2.25 1.99
N LEU A 83 -1.04 2.48 1.79
CA LEU A 83 -0.55 3.44 0.79
C LEU A 83 -0.88 3.00 -0.64
N ALA A 84 -0.82 1.70 -0.93
CA ALA A 84 -1.29 1.15 -2.19
C ALA A 84 -2.79 1.40 -2.37
N ALA A 85 -3.61 1.10 -1.36
CA ALA A 85 -5.06 1.24 -1.44
C ALA A 85 -5.50 2.69 -1.72
N ASP A 86 -4.77 3.66 -1.17
CA ASP A 86 -5.05 5.08 -1.35
C ASP A 86 -4.60 5.63 -2.72
N ASN A 87 -3.50 5.12 -3.28
CA ASN A 87 -2.82 5.80 -4.39
C ASN A 87 -2.66 4.98 -5.67
N THR A 88 -2.61 3.63 -5.59
CA THR A 88 -2.35 2.84 -6.80
C THR A 88 -3.56 2.76 -7.73
N THR A 89 -3.30 2.72 -9.02
CA THR A 89 -4.31 2.37 -10.03
C THR A 89 -4.17 0.93 -10.52
N ASN A 90 -3.16 0.19 -10.02
CA ASN A 90 -2.87 -1.18 -10.43
C ASN A 90 -3.21 -2.18 -9.32
N PRO A 91 -4.35 -2.90 -9.41
CA PRO A 91 -4.76 -3.85 -8.37
C PRO A 91 -3.78 -5.02 -8.16
N LYS A 92 -2.92 -5.31 -9.14
CA LYS A 92 -1.88 -6.33 -8.96
C LYS A 92 -0.85 -5.98 -7.88
N VAL A 93 -0.69 -4.71 -7.54
CA VAL A 93 0.16 -4.30 -6.41
C VAL A 93 -0.47 -4.75 -5.09
N ILE A 94 -1.79 -4.60 -4.95
CA ILE A 94 -2.55 -5.12 -3.80
C ILE A 94 -2.37 -6.64 -3.66
N GLU A 95 -2.59 -7.37 -4.77
CA GLU A 95 -2.46 -8.84 -4.79
C GLU A 95 -1.06 -9.28 -4.34
N VAL A 96 0.00 -8.67 -4.89
CA VAL A 96 1.39 -9.00 -4.55
C VAL A 96 1.73 -8.73 -3.09
N LEU A 97 1.22 -7.65 -2.50
CA LEU A 97 1.42 -7.36 -1.07
C LEU A 97 0.70 -8.38 -0.19
N LEU A 98 -0.51 -8.80 -0.57
CA LEU A 98 -1.26 -9.83 0.17
C LEU A 98 -0.64 -11.22 0.02
N ASP A 99 -0.18 -11.58 -1.18
CA ASP A 99 0.55 -12.83 -1.43
C ASP A 99 1.85 -12.92 -0.59
N ALA A 100 2.45 -11.76 -0.31
CA ALA A 100 3.61 -11.66 0.58
C ALA A 100 3.25 -11.68 2.09
N GLY A 101 1.95 -11.77 2.43
CA GLY A 101 1.48 -11.89 3.81
C GLY A 101 1.04 -10.56 4.46
N ALA A 102 0.83 -9.49 3.70
CA ALA A 102 0.26 -8.28 4.27
C ALA A 102 -1.11 -8.56 4.90
N ASN A 103 -1.36 -7.99 6.08
CA ASN A 103 -2.67 -8.14 6.73
C ASN A 103 -3.71 -7.27 6.00
N LEU A 104 -4.71 -7.93 5.41
CA LEU A 104 -5.78 -7.29 4.60
C LEU A 104 -6.58 -6.26 5.39
N ASP A 105 -6.84 -6.55 6.67
CA ASP A 105 -7.63 -5.70 7.57
C ASP A 105 -6.78 -4.99 8.63
N ALA A 106 -5.48 -4.78 8.34
CA ALA A 106 -4.62 -3.94 9.17
C ALA A 106 -5.24 -2.56 9.33
N ARG A 107 -5.06 -1.96 10.52
CA ARG A 107 -5.61 -0.64 10.86
C ARG A 107 -4.48 0.38 11.02
N ASN A 108 -4.66 1.53 10.39
CA ASN A 108 -3.78 2.69 10.57
C ASN A 108 -4.10 3.42 11.89
N TYR A 109 -3.46 4.57 12.14
CA TYR A 109 -3.67 5.38 13.35
C TYR A 109 -5.14 5.87 13.51
N LEU A 110 -5.87 6.05 12.42
CA LEU A 110 -7.29 6.47 12.43
C LEU A 110 -8.25 5.26 12.57
N GLY A 111 -7.73 4.04 12.58
CA GLY A 111 -8.52 2.81 12.54
C GLY A 111 -9.00 2.43 11.14
N GLU A 112 -8.53 3.14 10.12
CA GLU A 112 -8.90 2.85 8.74
C GLU A 112 -8.19 1.60 8.24
N THR A 113 -8.93 0.75 7.53
CA THR A 113 -8.38 -0.37 6.76
C THR A 113 -8.04 0.07 5.33
N ALA A 114 -7.29 -0.74 4.61
CA ALA A 114 -7.02 -0.53 3.18
C ALA A 114 -8.33 -0.37 2.37
N LEU A 115 -9.40 -1.09 2.73
CA LEU A 115 -10.70 -0.94 2.06
C LEU A 115 -11.34 0.42 2.33
N ILE A 116 -11.32 0.91 3.57
CA ILE A 116 -11.82 2.26 3.91
C ILE A 116 -11.05 3.30 3.10
N MET A 117 -9.71 3.24 3.08
CA MET A 117 -8.89 4.17 2.32
C MET A 117 -9.19 4.12 0.82
N ALA A 118 -9.30 2.94 0.22
CA ALA A 118 -9.64 2.78 -1.21
C ALA A 118 -11.02 3.33 -1.56
N VAL A 119 -11.98 3.24 -0.64
CA VAL A 119 -13.33 3.79 -0.83
C VAL A 119 -13.34 5.31 -0.68
N ASN A 120 -12.58 5.86 0.24
CA ASN A 120 -12.50 7.29 0.50
C ASN A 120 -11.62 8.04 -0.51
N SER A 121 -10.55 7.42 -1.01
CA SER A 121 -9.62 8.02 -1.95
C SER A 121 -10.25 8.27 -3.32
N ASN A 122 -9.65 9.20 -4.10
CA ASN A 122 -10.05 9.43 -5.49
C ASN A 122 -9.52 8.39 -6.47
N THR A 123 -9.02 7.25 -5.97
CA THR A 123 -8.56 6.15 -6.82
C THR A 123 -9.73 5.45 -7.51
N GLU A 124 -9.42 4.72 -8.57
CA GLU A 124 -10.43 3.98 -9.33
C GLU A 124 -11.16 2.97 -8.43
N THR A 125 -12.48 2.83 -8.62
CA THR A 125 -13.35 1.85 -7.97
C THR A 125 -12.77 0.42 -7.99
N LYS A 126 -11.88 0.15 -8.93
CA LYS A 126 -11.21 -1.12 -9.14
C LYS A 126 -10.38 -1.59 -7.93
N ILE A 127 -9.74 -0.68 -7.19
CA ILE A 127 -8.96 -1.06 -6.00
C ILE A 127 -9.90 -1.52 -4.89
N ALA A 128 -10.94 -0.74 -4.58
CA ALA A 128 -11.95 -1.13 -3.59
C ALA A 128 -12.61 -2.46 -3.95
N THR A 129 -13.00 -2.65 -5.23
CA THR A 129 -13.62 -3.91 -5.67
C THR A 129 -12.64 -5.09 -5.61
N THR A 130 -11.35 -4.87 -5.82
CA THR A 130 -10.33 -5.91 -5.66
C THR A 130 -10.19 -6.32 -4.20
N LEU A 131 -10.08 -5.36 -3.27
CA LEU A 131 -10.03 -5.64 -1.83
C LEU A 131 -11.27 -6.41 -1.35
N ILE A 132 -12.47 -5.99 -1.79
CA ILE A 132 -13.72 -6.70 -1.48
C ILE A 132 -13.70 -8.14 -2.02
N LYS A 133 -13.20 -8.37 -3.24
CA LYS A 133 -13.08 -9.72 -3.82
C LYS A 133 -12.09 -10.59 -3.06
N LEU A 134 -11.04 -10.00 -2.52
CA LEU A 134 -10.01 -10.68 -1.73
C LEU A 134 -10.45 -10.91 -0.26
N GLY A 135 -11.67 -10.53 0.10
CA GLY A 135 -12.27 -10.84 1.40
C GLY A 135 -12.06 -9.80 2.49
N ALA A 136 -11.72 -8.55 2.13
CA ALA A 136 -11.65 -7.47 3.10
C ALA A 136 -12.96 -7.30 3.87
N ASP A 137 -12.86 -6.97 5.16
CA ASP A 137 -14.03 -6.74 6.02
C ASP A 137 -14.85 -5.53 5.54
N ILE A 138 -15.96 -5.81 4.87
CA ILE A 138 -16.87 -4.78 4.34
C ILE A 138 -17.63 -4.02 5.43
N ASN A 139 -17.62 -4.51 6.68
CA ASN A 139 -18.22 -3.89 7.85
C ASN A 139 -17.19 -3.20 8.75
N ALA A 140 -15.94 -3.12 8.33
CA ALA A 140 -14.90 -2.41 9.06
C ALA A 140 -15.33 -0.96 9.35
N ARG A 141 -15.01 -0.49 10.57
CA ARG A 141 -15.26 0.88 11.02
C ARG A 141 -13.94 1.49 11.48
N ASP A 142 -13.75 2.77 11.22
CA ASP A 142 -12.66 3.54 11.79
C ASP A 142 -12.86 3.77 13.31
N TYR A 143 -11.93 4.45 13.96
CA TYR A 143 -12.05 4.75 15.40
C TYR A 143 -13.10 5.82 15.73
N GLN A 144 -13.67 6.51 14.73
CA GLN A 144 -14.79 7.43 14.88
C GLN A 144 -16.13 6.72 14.68
N GLY A 145 -16.11 5.43 14.29
CA GLY A 145 -17.30 4.61 14.06
C GLY A 145 -17.83 4.64 12.64
N HIS A 146 -17.20 5.36 11.69
CA HIS A 146 -17.64 5.39 10.31
C HIS A 146 -17.34 4.06 9.61
N SER A 147 -18.37 3.48 9.00
CA SER A 147 -18.25 2.23 8.24
C SER A 147 -17.74 2.47 6.81
N VAL A 148 -17.27 1.40 6.15
CA VAL A 148 -16.96 1.40 4.71
C VAL A 148 -18.11 1.96 3.89
N LEU A 149 -19.37 1.60 4.25
CA LEU A 149 -20.57 2.08 3.57
C LEU A 149 -20.80 3.59 3.78
N ASP A 150 -20.48 4.13 4.95
CA ASP A 150 -20.57 5.56 5.23
C ASP A 150 -19.58 6.36 4.37
N TYR A 151 -18.34 5.89 4.26
CA TYR A 151 -17.34 6.46 3.37
C TYR A 151 -17.78 6.42 1.89
N ALA A 152 -18.38 5.30 1.44
CA ALA A 152 -18.88 5.18 0.07
C ALA A 152 -20.00 6.18 -0.23
N LYS A 153 -20.90 6.41 0.74
CA LYS A 153 -21.98 7.41 0.65
C LYS A 153 -21.40 8.83 0.64
N LEU A 154 -20.48 9.14 1.56
CA LEU A 154 -19.83 10.44 1.67
C LEU A 154 -19.06 10.81 0.39
N ALA A 155 -18.32 9.86 -0.16
CA ALA A 155 -17.58 10.01 -1.40
C ALA A 155 -18.49 9.97 -2.66
N LYS A 156 -19.82 9.82 -2.50
CA LYS A 156 -20.83 9.74 -3.58
C LYS A 156 -20.53 8.62 -4.59
N ARG A 157 -19.98 7.50 -4.13
CA ARG A 157 -19.62 6.36 -4.97
C ARG A 157 -20.78 5.38 -5.12
N THR A 158 -21.79 5.75 -5.89
CA THR A 158 -23.05 5.01 -6.05
C THR A 158 -22.84 3.52 -6.37
N TYR A 159 -21.90 3.19 -7.25
CA TYR A 159 -21.58 1.80 -7.57
C TYR A 159 -21.09 1.03 -6.34
N LEU A 160 -20.15 1.58 -5.56
CA LEU A 160 -19.63 0.93 -4.35
C LEU A 160 -20.70 0.82 -3.26
N VAL A 161 -21.57 1.83 -3.11
CA VAL A 161 -22.71 1.77 -2.19
C VAL A 161 -23.61 0.58 -2.52
N ASN A 162 -23.97 0.39 -3.79
CA ASN A 162 -24.80 -0.72 -4.22
C ASN A 162 -24.10 -2.06 -4.01
N LEU A 163 -22.84 -2.18 -4.44
CA LEU A 163 -22.05 -3.39 -4.26
C LEU A 163 -21.91 -3.79 -2.79
N LEU A 164 -21.60 -2.84 -1.90
CA LEU A 164 -21.46 -3.10 -0.46
C LEU A 164 -22.79 -3.59 0.15
N LYS A 165 -23.93 -2.95 -0.21
CA LYS A 165 -25.27 -3.39 0.24
C LYS A 165 -25.62 -4.79 -0.28
N GLU A 166 -25.35 -5.09 -1.56
CA GLU A 166 -25.56 -6.42 -2.14
C GLU A 166 -24.75 -7.50 -1.41
N LYS A 167 -23.61 -7.14 -0.87
CA LYS A 167 -22.77 -8.04 -0.07
C LYS A 167 -23.11 -8.06 1.43
N GLY A 168 -24.12 -7.32 1.86
CA GLY A 168 -24.60 -7.32 3.24
C GLY A 168 -23.89 -6.34 4.16
N ALA A 169 -23.27 -5.28 3.63
CA ALA A 169 -22.72 -4.22 4.47
C ALA A 169 -23.82 -3.43 5.19
N VAL A 170 -23.55 -3.10 6.48
CA VAL A 170 -24.46 -2.39 7.39
C VAL A 170 -23.86 -1.12 7.94
#